data_34ada609943cc6458ed4e52c35c821c6
#
_entry.id   34ada609943cc6458ed4e52c35c821c6
#
_cell.length_a   1.000
_cell.length_b   1.000
_cell.length_c   1.000
_cell.angle_alpha   90.00
_cell.angle_beta   90.00
_cell.angle_gamma   90.00
#
_symmetry.space_group_name_H-M   'P 1'
#
loop_
_entity.id
_entity.type
_entity.pdbx_description
1 polymer ?
#
loop_
_entity_poly.entity_id
_entity_poly.type
_entity_poly.pdbx_seq_one_letter_code
_entity_poly.pdbx_strand_id
1 'polypeptide(L)'
;LPLMLGYYDHVVNLPMRFFETRKTGEILSRFVDAEKIRDAISGATLTILIDTVLVAVCGTVLYRSSMTLFIIAIATFILYVLISIAYIKPLEKNNRRSMEQGAEFNSYLKESIDGMETVKTSQAEEKKKKKTAGLFKENLKTNISGSMLSLSKESLIDFVTSISGLVLLGVGALKIANGEMSIGSLMTFSSLLTYFLSPVQNLVDLQGNLQTALIAAERLNDVLDL
;
A
#
# COMPACT_ATOMS: atom_id res chain seq x y z
N LEU A 1 1.18 14.76 16.77
CA LEU A 1 1.96 15.85 17.42
C LEU A 1 2.86 15.35 18.57
N PRO A 2 2.40 14.52 19.53
CA PRO A 2 3.24 14.13 20.69
C PRO A 2 4.49 13.32 20.28
N LEU A 3 4.40 12.47 19.27
CA LEU A 3 5.52 11.63 18.83
C LEU A 3 6.66 12.43 18.22
N MET A 4 6.34 13.39 17.37
CA MET A 4 7.36 14.28 16.74
C MET A 4 7.98 15.24 17.75
N LEU A 5 7.17 15.83 18.64
CA LEU A 5 7.66 16.71 19.69
C LEU A 5 8.48 15.93 20.73
N GLY A 6 8.07 14.71 21.09
CA GLY A 6 8.81 13.85 21.99
C GLY A 6 10.18 13.45 21.41
N TYR A 7 10.25 13.12 20.13
CA TYR A 7 11.53 12.86 19.47
C TYR A 7 12.42 14.11 19.44
N TYR A 8 11.86 15.27 19.12
CA TYR A 8 12.62 16.54 19.13
C TYR A 8 13.18 16.85 20.53
N ASP A 9 12.33 16.73 21.55
CA ASP A 9 12.74 16.97 22.93
C ASP A 9 13.84 15.99 23.37
N HIS A 10 13.70 14.72 23.01
CA HIS A 10 14.73 13.71 23.26
C HIS A 10 16.06 14.08 22.57
N VAL A 11 16.03 14.37 21.27
CA VAL A 11 17.23 14.72 20.49
C VAL A 11 17.93 15.95 21.05
N VAL A 12 17.19 17.00 21.44
CA VAL A 12 17.79 18.23 21.98
C VAL A 12 18.49 18.00 23.32
N ASN A 13 18.03 17.01 24.10
CA ASN A 13 18.64 16.65 25.38
C ASN A 13 19.80 15.66 25.26
N LEU A 14 20.14 15.16 24.06
CA LEU A 14 21.28 14.27 23.86
C LEU A 14 22.62 14.99 24.02
N PRO A 15 23.69 14.29 24.49
CA PRO A 15 25.00 14.86 24.68
C PRO A 15 25.64 15.29 23.33
N MET A 16 26.49 16.35 23.38
CA MET A 16 27.13 16.94 22.20
C MET A 16 27.87 15.93 21.32
N ARG A 17 28.42 14.87 21.92
CA ARG A 17 29.10 13.75 21.24
C ARG A 17 28.20 13.06 20.19
N PHE A 18 26.89 13.05 20.40
CA PHE A 18 25.93 12.50 19.45
C PHE A 18 25.91 13.30 18.15
N PHE A 19 25.94 14.64 18.26
CA PHE A 19 25.90 15.55 17.09
C PHE A 19 27.26 15.58 16.34
N GLU A 20 28.36 15.32 17.02
CA GLU A 20 29.68 15.25 16.40
C GLU A 20 29.89 13.96 15.58
N THR A 21 29.21 12.87 15.97
CA THR A 21 29.37 11.56 15.32
C THR A 21 28.35 11.30 14.20
N ARG A 22 27.26 12.06 14.14
CA ARG A 22 26.17 11.86 13.18
C ARG A 22 25.96 13.06 12.27
N LYS A 23 25.64 12.80 11.00
CA LYS A 23 25.34 13.86 10.04
C LYS A 23 23.94 14.43 10.31
N THR A 24 23.77 15.75 10.22
CA THR A 24 22.48 16.46 10.36
C THR A 24 21.38 15.86 9.49
N GLY A 25 21.73 15.40 8.27
CA GLY A 25 20.76 14.73 7.37
C GLY A 25 20.24 13.38 7.92
N GLU A 26 21.02 12.67 8.72
CA GLU A 26 20.59 11.43 9.37
C GLU A 26 19.58 11.75 10.47
N ILE A 27 19.83 12.75 11.29
CA ILE A 27 18.91 13.21 12.35
C ILE A 27 17.58 13.67 11.74
N LEU A 28 17.65 14.47 10.66
CA LEU A 28 16.46 14.95 9.93
C LEU A 28 15.67 13.78 9.31
N SER A 29 16.35 12.76 8.81
CA SER A 29 15.65 11.59 8.24
C SER A 29 14.81 10.85 9.27
N ARG A 30 15.20 10.84 10.55
CA ARG A 30 14.40 10.25 11.65
C ARG A 30 13.14 11.06 11.96
N PHE A 31 13.15 12.37 11.75
CA PHE A 31 11.92 13.16 11.80
C PHE A 31 10.92 12.73 10.73
N VAL A 32 11.39 12.52 9.50
CA VAL A 32 10.56 12.01 8.41
C VAL A 32 10.06 10.58 8.72
N ASP A 33 10.89 9.75 9.35
CA ASP A 33 10.48 8.42 9.79
C ASP A 33 9.38 8.47 10.87
N ALA A 34 9.46 9.40 11.83
CA ALA A 34 8.41 9.64 12.84
C ALA A 34 7.09 10.13 12.18
N GLU A 35 7.17 10.92 11.12
CA GLU A 35 6.01 11.35 10.33
C GLU A 35 5.34 10.16 9.64
N LYS A 36 6.11 9.27 8.99
CA LYS A 36 5.60 8.05 8.36
C LYS A 36 4.87 7.14 9.35
N ILE A 37 5.42 6.98 10.57
CA ILE A 37 4.80 6.19 11.64
C ILE A 37 3.46 6.82 12.04
N ARG A 38 3.43 8.15 12.26
CA ARG A 38 2.20 8.87 12.60
C ARG A 38 1.13 8.69 11.54
N ASP A 39 1.49 8.88 10.27
CA ASP A 39 0.56 8.82 9.15
C ASP A 39 0.02 7.39 8.94
N ALA A 40 0.87 6.39 9.08
CA ALA A 40 0.45 5.00 9.00
C ALA A 40 -0.52 4.63 10.14
N ILE A 41 -0.20 4.98 11.39
CA ILE A 41 -1.07 4.68 12.53
C ILE A 41 -2.39 5.44 12.43
N SER A 42 -2.34 6.75 12.13
CA SER A 42 -3.54 7.57 12.04
C SER A 42 -4.43 7.15 10.86
N GLY A 43 -3.83 6.91 9.69
CA GLY A 43 -4.53 6.44 8.51
C GLY A 43 -5.12 5.05 8.73
N ALA A 44 -4.33 4.10 9.23
CA ALA A 44 -4.80 2.75 9.51
C ALA A 44 -5.98 2.72 10.51
N THR A 45 -5.87 3.48 11.60
CA THR A 45 -6.91 3.52 12.63
C THR A 45 -8.22 4.06 12.06
N LEU A 46 -8.17 5.18 11.33
CA LEU A 46 -9.36 5.76 10.71
C LEU A 46 -9.97 4.83 9.67
N THR A 47 -9.16 4.26 8.79
CA THR A 47 -9.62 3.33 7.75
C THR A 47 -10.29 2.10 8.37
N ILE A 48 -9.65 1.44 9.36
CA ILE A 48 -10.22 0.26 10.03
C ILE A 48 -11.54 0.59 10.71
N LEU A 49 -11.65 1.75 11.38
CA LEU A 49 -12.91 2.16 12.03
C LEU A 49 -14.03 2.38 11.00
N ILE A 50 -13.74 3.15 9.94
CA ILE A 50 -14.72 3.44 8.89
C ILE A 50 -15.13 2.15 8.19
N ASP A 51 -14.19 1.31 7.81
CA ASP A 51 -14.43 0.06 7.09
C ASP A 51 -15.22 -0.93 7.94
N THR A 52 -14.93 -1.03 9.23
CA THR A 52 -15.70 -1.89 10.16
C THR A 52 -17.15 -1.44 10.23
N VAL A 53 -17.39 -0.14 10.35
CA VAL A 53 -18.76 0.41 10.38
C VAL A 53 -19.45 0.18 9.02
N LEU A 54 -18.76 0.42 7.90
CA LEU A 54 -19.32 0.19 6.56
C LEU A 54 -19.70 -1.27 6.34
N VAL A 55 -18.84 -2.21 6.65
CA VAL A 55 -19.15 -3.65 6.53
C VAL A 55 -20.32 -4.04 7.40
N ALA A 56 -20.36 -3.57 8.65
CA ALA A 56 -21.46 -3.88 9.56
C ALA A 56 -22.81 -3.31 9.10
N VAL A 57 -22.83 -2.04 8.69
CA VAL A 57 -24.05 -1.36 8.23
C VAL A 57 -24.50 -1.93 6.88
N CYS A 58 -23.61 -1.96 5.87
CA CYS A 58 -23.94 -2.48 4.56
C CYS A 58 -24.32 -3.96 4.63
N GLY A 59 -23.54 -4.78 5.35
CA GLY A 59 -23.84 -6.20 5.55
C GLY A 59 -25.22 -6.44 6.18
N THR A 60 -25.57 -5.66 7.20
CA THR A 60 -26.89 -5.76 7.86
C THR A 60 -28.03 -5.40 6.89
N VAL A 61 -27.86 -4.32 6.13
CA VAL A 61 -28.87 -3.89 5.14
C VAL A 61 -29.01 -4.92 4.00
N LEU A 62 -27.89 -5.42 3.46
CA LEU A 62 -27.87 -6.44 2.42
C LEU A 62 -28.55 -7.75 2.90
N TYR A 63 -28.22 -8.19 4.11
CA TYR A 63 -28.84 -9.37 4.73
C TYR A 63 -30.37 -9.23 4.86
N ARG A 64 -30.84 -8.06 5.34
CA ARG A 64 -32.27 -7.80 5.51
C ARG A 64 -33.02 -7.62 4.19
N SER A 65 -32.34 -7.17 3.14
CA SER A 65 -32.95 -6.94 1.82
C SER A 65 -33.24 -8.26 1.09
N SER A 66 -32.31 -9.19 1.04
CA SER A 66 -32.48 -10.50 0.40
C SER A 66 -31.37 -11.47 0.79
N MET A 67 -31.71 -12.56 1.46
CA MET A 67 -30.78 -13.60 1.85
C MET A 67 -30.06 -14.23 0.62
N THR A 68 -30.78 -14.44 -0.48
CA THR A 68 -30.21 -15.01 -1.70
C THR A 68 -29.12 -14.11 -2.32
N LEU A 69 -29.40 -12.81 -2.42
CA LEU A 69 -28.44 -11.84 -2.96
C LEU A 69 -27.27 -11.62 -2.00
N PHE A 70 -27.50 -11.70 -0.70
CA PHE A 70 -26.47 -11.61 0.33
C PHE A 70 -25.47 -12.77 0.25
N ILE A 71 -25.92 -14.00 -0.04
CA ILE A 71 -25.03 -15.16 -0.25
C ILE A 71 -24.10 -14.91 -1.46
N ILE A 72 -24.62 -14.30 -2.54
CA ILE A 72 -23.79 -13.92 -3.70
C ILE A 72 -22.75 -12.87 -3.28
N ALA A 73 -23.15 -11.88 -2.50
CA ALA A 73 -22.24 -10.84 -2.01
C ALA A 73 -21.12 -11.43 -1.12
N ILE A 74 -21.45 -12.35 -0.21
CA ILE A 74 -20.48 -13.05 0.63
C ILE A 74 -19.54 -13.92 -0.21
N ALA A 75 -20.04 -14.64 -1.19
CA ALA A 75 -19.20 -15.45 -2.09
C ALA A 75 -18.21 -14.56 -2.86
N THR A 76 -18.66 -13.40 -3.34
CA THR A 76 -17.81 -12.41 -4.00
C THR A 76 -16.75 -11.86 -3.05
N PHE A 77 -17.14 -11.52 -1.83
CA PHE A 77 -16.23 -11.04 -0.78
C PHE A 77 -15.13 -12.06 -0.48
N ILE A 78 -15.50 -13.33 -0.31
CA ILE A 78 -14.52 -14.42 -0.07
C ILE A 78 -13.56 -14.55 -1.24
N LEU A 79 -14.06 -14.55 -2.49
CA LEU A 79 -13.20 -14.61 -3.68
C LEU A 79 -12.25 -13.41 -3.76
N TYR A 80 -12.75 -12.22 -3.45
CA TYR A 80 -11.94 -11.00 -3.40
C TYR A 80 -10.80 -11.12 -2.38
N VAL A 81 -11.10 -11.57 -1.17
CA VAL A 81 -10.11 -11.80 -0.10
C VAL A 81 -9.07 -12.84 -0.53
N LEU A 82 -9.49 -13.95 -1.13
CA LEU A 82 -8.58 -15.01 -1.60
C LEU A 82 -7.63 -14.49 -2.68
N ILE A 83 -8.13 -13.75 -3.67
CA ILE A 83 -7.28 -13.12 -4.70
C ILE A 83 -6.29 -12.16 -4.04
N SER A 84 -6.77 -11.28 -3.16
CA SER A 84 -5.92 -10.31 -2.49
C SER A 84 -4.79 -10.99 -1.71
N ILE A 85 -5.08 -12.01 -0.91
CA ILE A 85 -4.08 -12.78 -0.16
C ILE A 85 -3.08 -13.47 -1.07
N ALA A 86 -3.52 -14.04 -2.20
CA ALA A 86 -2.64 -14.71 -3.14
C ALA A 86 -1.58 -13.77 -3.74
N TYR A 87 -1.94 -12.50 -3.94
CA TYR A 87 -1.05 -11.48 -4.51
C TYR A 87 -0.15 -10.77 -3.48
N ILE A 88 -0.40 -10.88 -2.17
CA ILE A 88 0.42 -10.23 -1.13
C ILE A 88 1.90 -10.59 -1.28
N LYS A 89 2.24 -11.86 -1.21
CA LYS A 89 3.64 -12.33 -1.25
C LYS A 89 4.38 -11.97 -2.55
N PRO A 90 3.80 -12.17 -3.75
CA PRO A 90 4.41 -11.76 -5.00
C PRO A 90 4.68 -10.25 -5.06
N LEU A 91 3.73 -9.42 -4.65
CA LEU A 91 3.87 -7.96 -4.62
C LEU A 91 4.93 -7.52 -3.61
N GLU A 92 4.93 -8.06 -2.41
CA GLU A 92 5.93 -7.79 -1.38
C GLU A 92 7.35 -8.11 -1.87
N LYS A 93 7.55 -9.31 -2.45
CA LYS A 93 8.84 -9.72 -3.01
C LYS A 93 9.31 -8.77 -4.12
N ASN A 94 8.39 -8.37 -5.01
CA ASN A 94 8.72 -7.44 -6.09
C ASN A 94 9.05 -6.05 -5.56
N ASN A 95 8.28 -5.55 -4.60
CA ASN A 95 8.49 -4.25 -3.96
C ASN A 95 9.84 -4.18 -3.25
N ARG A 96 10.18 -5.20 -2.46
CA ARG A 96 11.47 -5.31 -1.80
C ARG A 96 12.63 -5.26 -2.81
N ARG A 97 12.55 -6.03 -3.88
CA ARG A 97 13.56 -6.02 -4.95
C ARG A 97 13.68 -4.66 -5.64
N SER A 98 12.55 -3.99 -5.89
CA SER A 98 12.53 -2.63 -6.44
C SER A 98 13.22 -1.63 -5.53
N MET A 99 12.97 -1.72 -4.21
CA MET A 99 13.63 -0.86 -3.21
C MET A 99 15.14 -1.10 -3.15
N GLU A 100 15.60 -2.35 -3.15
CA GLU A 100 17.01 -2.72 -3.15
C GLU A 100 17.73 -2.17 -4.39
N GLN A 101 17.16 -2.40 -5.59
CA GLN A 101 17.72 -1.90 -6.86
C GLN A 101 17.67 -0.37 -6.96
N GLY A 102 16.61 0.26 -6.43
CA GLY A 102 16.50 1.71 -6.35
C GLY A 102 17.56 2.33 -5.44
N ALA A 103 17.83 1.70 -4.29
CA ALA A 103 18.89 2.12 -3.38
C ALA A 103 20.28 1.98 -4.01
N GLU A 104 20.56 0.86 -4.71
CA GLU A 104 21.83 0.65 -5.43
C GLU A 104 22.03 1.69 -6.53
N PHE A 105 21.00 1.94 -7.34
CA PHE A 105 21.01 2.96 -8.39
C PHE A 105 21.29 4.36 -7.83
N ASN A 106 20.59 4.77 -6.78
CA ASN A 106 20.75 6.07 -6.15
C ASN A 106 22.13 6.22 -5.50
N SER A 107 22.63 5.19 -4.84
CA SER A 107 23.99 5.17 -4.25
C SER A 107 25.06 5.32 -5.34
N TYR A 108 24.91 4.59 -6.44
CA TYR A 108 25.84 4.68 -7.56
C TYR A 108 25.81 6.04 -8.26
N LEU A 109 24.63 6.64 -8.42
CA LEU A 109 24.49 8.01 -8.94
C LEU A 109 25.21 9.00 -8.04
N LYS A 110 24.96 8.94 -6.73
CA LYS A 110 25.61 9.81 -5.76
C LYS A 110 27.12 9.68 -5.81
N GLU A 111 27.67 8.45 -5.75
CA GLU A 111 29.11 8.20 -5.87
C GLU A 111 29.69 8.75 -7.18
N SER A 112 28.94 8.62 -8.29
CA SER A 112 29.40 9.11 -9.60
C SER A 112 29.43 10.63 -9.67
N ILE A 113 28.50 11.32 -9.00
CA ILE A 113 28.46 12.80 -8.94
C ILE A 113 29.51 13.31 -7.97
N ASP A 114 29.61 12.72 -6.78
CA ASP A 114 30.62 13.12 -5.77
C ASP A 114 32.06 12.93 -6.29
N GLY A 115 32.29 11.88 -7.09
CA GLY A 115 33.57 11.60 -7.72
C GLY A 115 33.75 12.14 -9.14
N MET A 116 32.98 13.15 -9.57
CA MET A 116 32.93 13.63 -10.95
C MET A 116 34.32 14.12 -11.46
N GLU A 117 35.09 14.73 -10.59
CA GLU A 117 36.46 15.16 -10.92
C GLU A 117 37.36 13.97 -11.35
N THR A 118 37.31 12.87 -10.59
CA THR A 118 38.01 11.64 -10.91
C THR A 118 37.49 11.00 -12.20
N VAL A 119 36.18 11.03 -12.44
CA VAL A 119 35.57 10.52 -13.68
C VAL A 119 36.06 11.29 -14.89
N LYS A 120 36.17 12.62 -14.77
CA LYS A 120 36.62 13.51 -15.84
C LYS A 120 38.10 13.35 -16.12
N THR A 121 38.95 13.34 -15.09
CA THR A 121 40.41 13.18 -15.24
C THR A 121 40.79 11.83 -15.78
N SER A 122 40.04 10.77 -15.45
CA SER A 122 40.30 9.42 -15.97
C SER A 122 39.56 9.09 -17.28
N GLN A 123 38.86 10.04 -17.89
CA GLN A 123 38.06 9.86 -19.13
C GLN A 123 37.11 8.65 -19.05
N ALA A 124 36.50 8.41 -17.87
CA ALA A 124 35.69 7.23 -17.60
C ALA A 124 34.18 7.46 -17.80
N GLU A 125 33.77 8.57 -18.45
CA GLU A 125 32.35 8.95 -18.60
C GLU A 125 31.51 7.87 -19.27
N GLU A 126 32.00 7.31 -20.37
CA GLU A 126 31.24 6.28 -21.12
C GLU A 126 31.07 4.99 -20.30
N LYS A 127 32.04 4.60 -19.51
CA LYS A 127 31.94 3.45 -18.59
C LYS A 127 30.91 3.71 -17.50
N LYS A 128 30.93 4.92 -16.91
CA LYS A 128 29.96 5.31 -15.88
C LYS A 128 28.54 5.39 -16.46
N LYS A 129 28.35 6.01 -17.63
CA LYS A 129 27.04 6.05 -18.32
C LYS A 129 26.47 4.65 -18.58
N LYS A 130 27.32 3.73 -19.11
CA LYS A 130 26.88 2.36 -19.41
C LYS A 130 26.43 1.62 -18.15
N LYS A 131 27.15 1.78 -17.04
CA LYS A 131 26.80 1.15 -15.77
C LYS A 131 25.52 1.76 -15.18
N THR A 132 25.39 3.09 -15.19
CA THR A 132 24.16 3.80 -14.75
C THR A 132 22.95 3.35 -15.55
N ALA A 133 23.08 3.27 -16.90
CA ALA A 133 22.00 2.78 -17.76
C ALA A 133 21.62 1.33 -17.47
N GLY A 134 22.59 0.47 -17.12
CA GLY A 134 22.37 -0.92 -16.70
C GLY A 134 21.52 -0.99 -15.43
N LEU A 135 21.94 -0.30 -14.37
CA LEU A 135 21.23 -0.27 -13.09
C LEU A 135 19.82 0.32 -13.24
N PHE A 136 19.69 1.40 -14.00
CA PHE A 136 18.39 2.00 -14.29
C PHE A 136 17.46 1.04 -15.02
N LYS A 137 17.98 0.32 -16.04
CA LYS A 137 17.21 -0.67 -16.81
C LYS A 137 16.73 -1.81 -15.92
N GLU A 138 17.56 -2.30 -15.00
CA GLU A 138 17.15 -3.36 -14.05
C GLU A 138 16.06 -2.87 -13.10
N ASN A 139 16.22 -1.69 -12.51
CA ASN A 139 15.21 -1.10 -11.65
C ASN A 139 13.89 -0.87 -12.41
N LEU A 140 13.96 -0.32 -13.62
CA LEU A 140 12.79 -0.10 -14.47
C LEU A 140 12.06 -1.42 -14.79
N LYS A 141 12.82 -2.48 -15.13
CA LYS A 141 12.23 -3.80 -15.41
C LYS A 141 11.49 -4.36 -14.19
N THR A 142 12.04 -4.21 -13.00
CA THR A 142 11.39 -4.66 -11.76
C THR A 142 10.13 -3.83 -11.45
N ASN A 143 10.17 -2.52 -11.65
CA ASN A 143 9.02 -1.65 -11.49
C ASN A 143 7.89 -1.99 -12.49
N ILE A 144 8.22 -2.23 -13.76
CA ILE A 144 7.26 -2.68 -14.77
C ILE A 144 6.65 -4.02 -14.37
N SER A 145 7.47 -4.97 -13.90
CA SER A 145 6.98 -6.27 -13.42
C SER A 145 6.02 -6.11 -12.25
N GLY A 146 6.31 -5.21 -11.31
CA GLY A 146 5.42 -4.89 -10.18
C GLY A 146 4.10 -4.28 -10.65
N SER A 147 4.16 -3.32 -11.58
CA SER A 147 2.96 -2.72 -12.15
C SER A 147 2.09 -3.75 -12.89
N MET A 148 2.71 -4.65 -13.67
CA MET A 148 1.99 -5.75 -14.33
C MET A 148 1.31 -6.69 -13.33
N LEU A 149 1.99 -6.97 -12.22
CA LEU A 149 1.44 -7.82 -11.15
C LEU A 149 0.25 -7.14 -10.46
N SER A 150 0.33 -5.84 -10.19
CA SER A 150 -0.78 -5.04 -9.63
C SER A 150 -1.96 -4.99 -10.58
N LEU A 151 -1.72 -4.68 -11.87
CA LEU A 151 -2.76 -4.67 -12.89
C LEU A 151 -3.42 -6.04 -13.07
N SER A 152 -2.65 -7.13 -12.98
CA SER A 152 -3.19 -8.50 -13.04
C SER A 152 -4.13 -8.77 -11.84
N LYS A 153 -3.73 -8.35 -10.63
CA LYS A 153 -4.57 -8.44 -9.43
C LYS A 153 -5.87 -7.66 -9.61
N GLU A 154 -5.76 -6.40 -10.01
CA GLU A 154 -6.92 -5.51 -10.22
C GLU A 154 -7.87 -6.07 -11.28
N SER A 155 -7.34 -6.51 -12.42
CA SER A 155 -8.14 -7.09 -13.50
C SER A 155 -8.89 -8.34 -13.06
N LEU A 156 -8.28 -9.21 -12.24
CA LEU A 156 -8.95 -10.39 -11.69
C LEU A 156 -10.08 -10.00 -10.72
N ILE A 157 -9.84 -9.01 -9.88
CA ILE A 157 -10.84 -8.47 -8.95
C ILE A 157 -12.01 -7.87 -9.72
N ASP A 158 -11.74 -7.04 -10.72
CA ASP A 158 -12.75 -6.41 -11.57
C ASP A 158 -13.58 -7.45 -12.33
N PHE A 159 -12.92 -8.50 -12.82
CA PHE A 159 -13.59 -9.60 -13.50
C PHE A 159 -14.56 -10.34 -12.56
N VAL A 160 -14.11 -10.69 -11.36
CA VAL A 160 -14.97 -11.35 -10.35
C VAL A 160 -16.13 -10.44 -9.93
N THR A 161 -15.86 -9.16 -9.70
CA THR A 161 -16.87 -8.19 -9.31
C THR A 161 -17.90 -7.96 -10.42
N SER A 162 -17.45 -7.89 -11.68
CA SER A 162 -18.33 -7.73 -12.84
C SER A 162 -19.24 -8.94 -13.04
N ILE A 163 -18.69 -10.16 -12.98
CA ILE A 163 -19.49 -11.40 -13.04
C ILE A 163 -20.49 -11.43 -11.89
N SER A 164 -20.05 -11.13 -10.68
CA SER A 164 -20.94 -11.09 -9.52
C SER A 164 -22.07 -10.09 -9.70
N GLY A 165 -21.78 -8.91 -10.25
CA GLY A 165 -22.79 -7.90 -10.59
C GLY A 165 -23.80 -8.41 -11.61
N LEU A 166 -23.35 -9.10 -12.67
CA LEU A 166 -24.24 -9.70 -13.67
C LEU A 166 -25.13 -10.79 -13.06
N VAL A 167 -24.57 -11.69 -12.25
CA VAL A 167 -25.31 -12.73 -11.56
C VAL A 167 -26.35 -12.11 -10.60
N LEU A 168 -25.94 -11.08 -9.86
CA LEU A 168 -26.81 -10.35 -8.94
C LEU A 168 -27.98 -9.67 -9.67
N LEU A 169 -27.71 -9.03 -10.80
CA LEU A 169 -28.75 -8.43 -11.64
C LEU A 169 -29.70 -9.50 -12.22
N GLY A 170 -29.17 -10.62 -12.70
CA GLY A 170 -29.98 -11.72 -13.22
C GLY A 170 -30.89 -12.34 -12.15
N VAL A 171 -30.34 -12.69 -10.99
CA VAL A 171 -31.12 -13.24 -9.88
C VAL A 171 -32.10 -12.21 -9.33
N GLY A 172 -31.68 -10.94 -9.22
CA GLY A 172 -32.54 -9.84 -8.80
C GLY A 172 -33.70 -9.59 -9.75
N ALA A 173 -33.46 -9.64 -11.07
CA ALA A 173 -34.53 -9.52 -12.08
C ALA A 173 -35.56 -10.65 -11.97
N LEU A 174 -35.13 -11.91 -11.72
CA LEU A 174 -36.04 -13.02 -11.49
C LEU A 174 -36.89 -12.78 -10.21
N LYS A 175 -36.29 -12.27 -9.14
CA LYS A 175 -37.02 -11.93 -7.91
C LYS A 175 -38.02 -10.78 -8.11
N ILE A 176 -37.70 -9.82 -8.96
CA ILE A 176 -38.63 -8.74 -9.33
C ILE A 176 -39.80 -9.31 -10.13
N ALA A 177 -39.53 -10.19 -11.10
CA ALA A 177 -40.58 -10.85 -11.90
C ALA A 177 -41.53 -11.70 -11.04
N ASN A 178 -41.01 -12.30 -9.98
CA ASN A 178 -41.82 -13.06 -8.98
C ASN A 178 -42.53 -12.16 -7.95
N GLY A 179 -42.32 -10.85 -7.99
CA GLY A 179 -42.92 -9.91 -7.02
C GLY A 179 -42.27 -9.90 -5.62
N GLU A 180 -41.11 -10.57 -5.47
CA GLU A 180 -40.38 -10.69 -4.19
C GLU A 180 -39.53 -9.45 -3.89
N MET A 181 -39.25 -8.62 -4.87
CA MET A 181 -38.36 -7.47 -4.73
C MET A 181 -38.77 -6.33 -5.67
N SER A 182 -38.51 -5.09 -5.27
CA SER A 182 -38.70 -3.92 -6.14
C SER A 182 -37.39 -3.61 -6.93
N ILE A 183 -37.53 -2.90 -8.06
CA ILE A 183 -36.40 -2.39 -8.83
C ILE A 183 -35.51 -1.50 -7.95
N GLY A 184 -36.14 -0.63 -7.13
CA GLY A 184 -35.39 0.24 -6.21
C GLY A 184 -34.53 -0.53 -5.20
N SER A 185 -35.07 -1.64 -4.65
CA SER A 185 -34.32 -2.50 -3.74
C SER A 185 -33.12 -3.16 -4.42
N LEU A 186 -33.26 -3.59 -5.69
CA LEU A 186 -32.16 -4.18 -6.46
C LEU A 186 -31.07 -3.14 -6.73
N MET A 187 -31.45 -1.91 -7.11
CA MET A 187 -30.47 -0.82 -7.35
C MET A 187 -29.74 -0.44 -6.06
N THR A 188 -30.47 -0.35 -4.95
CA THR A 188 -29.87 -0.11 -3.62
C THR A 188 -28.88 -1.23 -3.27
N PHE A 189 -29.26 -2.50 -3.51
CA PHE A 189 -28.40 -3.64 -3.25
C PHE A 189 -27.11 -3.57 -4.07
N SER A 190 -27.19 -3.30 -5.37
CA SER A 190 -26.02 -3.16 -6.26
C SER A 190 -25.09 -2.04 -5.81
N SER A 191 -25.62 -0.90 -5.40
CA SER A 191 -24.79 0.21 -4.88
C SER A 191 -24.12 -0.13 -3.55
N LEU A 192 -24.84 -0.77 -2.63
CA LEU A 192 -24.29 -1.16 -1.33
C LEU A 192 -23.25 -2.28 -1.45
N LEU A 193 -23.31 -3.13 -2.47
CA LEU A 193 -22.31 -4.17 -2.71
C LEU A 193 -20.90 -3.55 -2.91
N THR A 194 -20.80 -2.46 -3.63
CA THR A 194 -19.53 -1.76 -3.84
C THR A 194 -18.93 -1.28 -2.52
N TYR A 195 -19.75 -0.66 -1.66
CA TYR A 195 -19.30 -0.22 -0.33
C TYR A 195 -19.01 -1.39 0.62
N PHE A 196 -19.63 -2.53 0.42
CA PHE A 196 -19.37 -3.75 1.19
C PHE A 196 -18.04 -4.41 0.80
N LEU A 197 -17.62 -4.27 -0.47
CA LEU A 197 -16.37 -4.86 -0.97
C LEU A 197 -15.16 -3.94 -0.77
N SER A 198 -15.33 -2.62 -0.73
CA SER A 198 -14.23 -1.64 -0.64
C SER A 198 -13.29 -1.83 0.57
N PRO A 199 -13.73 -2.24 1.76
CA PRO A 199 -12.86 -2.49 2.90
C PRO A 199 -11.75 -3.50 2.66
N VAL A 200 -11.97 -4.49 1.79
CA VAL A 200 -10.93 -5.49 1.46
C VAL A 200 -9.76 -4.82 0.72
N GLN A 201 -10.06 -3.89 -0.18
CA GLN A 201 -9.03 -3.15 -0.90
C GLN A 201 -8.23 -2.26 0.06
N ASN A 202 -8.91 -1.54 0.94
CA ASN A 202 -8.29 -0.68 1.93
C ASN A 202 -7.35 -1.47 2.86
N LEU A 203 -7.74 -2.67 3.31
CA LEU A 203 -6.90 -3.52 4.16
C LEU A 203 -5.62 -3.98 3.44
N VAL A 204 -5.68 -4.26 2.14
CA VAL A 204 -4.49 -4.63 1.35
C VAL A 204 -3.55 -3.45 1.20
N ASP A 205 -4.09 -2.25 0.93
CA ASP A 205 -3.31 -1.03 0.77
C ASP A 205 -2.66 -0.59 2.10
N LEU A 206 -3.33 -0.82 3.22
CA LEU A 206 -2.77 -0.58 4.56
C LEU A 206 -1.52 -1.42 4.86
N GLN A 207 -1.42 -2.64 4.32
CA GLN A 207 -0.27 -3.50 4.57
C GLN A 207 1.05 -2.86 4.12
N GLY A 208 1.09 -2.21 2.95
CA GLY A 208 2.28 -1.53 2.44
C GLY A 208 2.69 -0.35 3.34
N ASN A 209 1.72 0.42 3.81
CA ASN A 209 1.96 1.55 4.71
C ASN A 209 2.45 1.09 6.09
N LEU A 210 1.88 0.02 6.63
CA LEU A 210 2.29 -0.56 7.91
C LEU A 210 3.72 -1.12 7.86
N GLN A 211 4.13 -1.78 6.76
CA GLN A 211 5.51 -2.24 6.59
C GLN A 211 6.51 -1.08 6.58
N THR A 212 6.18 0.00 5.87
CA THR A 212 7.03 1.21 5.84
C THR A 212 7.14 1.84 7.23
N ALA A 213 6.03 1.87 7.98
CA ALA A 213 6.02 2.38 9.36
C ALA A 213 6.80 1.49 10.33
N LEU A 214 6.76 0.16 10.19
CA LEU A 214 7.54 -0.76 11.01
C LEU A 214 9.05 -0.54 10.81
N ILE A 215 9.51 -0.43 9.57
CA ILE A 215 10.92 -0.14 9.27
C ILE A 215 11.32 1.23 9.83
N ALA A 216 10.45 2.23 9.73
CA ALA A 216 10.67 3.56 10.29
C ALA A 216 10.74 3.51 11.84
N ALA A 217 9.88 2.68 12.48
CA ALA A 217 9.87 2.50 13.92
C ALA A 217 11.14 1.81 14.45
N GLU A 218 11.61 0.76 13.77
CA GLU A 218 12.89 0.12 14.11
C GLU A 218 14.04 1.13 14.08
N ARG A 219 14.13 1.93 13.03
CA ARG A 219 15.16 2.96 12.89
C ARG A 219 15.04 4.09 13.93
N LEU A 220 13.82 4.44 14.34
CA LEU A 220 13.59 5.48 15.34
C LEU A 220 14.00 4.96 16.72
N ASN A 221 13.70 3.69 17.04
CA ASN A 221 14.07 3.06 18.28
C ASN A 221 15.59 3.01 18.49
N ASP A 222 16.37 2.80 17.45
CA ASP A 222 17.85 2.84 17.48
C ASP A 222 18.42 4.18 18.01
N VAL A 223 17.63 5.25 17.96
CA VAL A 223 18.02 6.57 18.47
C VAL A 223 17.43 6.84 19.86
N LEU A 224 16.24 6.30 20.14
CA LEU A 224 15.56 6.51 21.43
C LEU A 224 16.19 5.66 22.56
N ASP A 225 16.86 4.57 22.22
CA ASP A 225 17.56 3.69 23.16
C ASP A 225 18.98 4.21 23.53
N LEU A 226 19.40 5.38 23.02
CA LEU A 226 20.65 6.07 23.34
C LEU A 226 20.50 7.08 24.46
#